data_950e5e57ee8de4bba1859549c72aff32
#
_entry.id   950e5e57ee8de4bba1859549c72aff32
#
_cell.length_a   1.000
_cell.length_b   1.000
_cell.length_c   1.000
_cell.angle_alpha   90.00
_cell.angle_beta   90.00
_cell.angle_gamma   90.00
#
_symmetry.space_group_name_H-M   'P 1'
#
loop_
_entity.id
_entity.type
_entity.pdbx_description
1 polymer ?
#
loop_
_entity_poly.entity_id
_entity_poly.type
_entity_poly.pdbx_seq_one_letter_code
_entity_poly.pdbx_strand_id
1 'polypeptide(L)'
;MRRLPFPTPAPVARFAGWLAAAALALVLIGCGEQPPEVVIAEPGEIPPAEQRPGDPQAGRKALLNRAAVTCGLPYSAYAASTGAPAPEYDLPGREGRNAELPYQLTAHAADSGVELVTSNCLGCHAAPLNGELVIGLGNEFLDFTRDPVMAVEAAGAYVEGEAEAAAWQDWADRLAAIAPWTMTDTVGANPAQALTLALMAHRDPETLAWSDEPLMEPPPEDVLPVSVPPWWNVDKKHAMFYNGQGRGDHVGTMILASTTCTDSVAEAREIDRWFTDVAAYLATLEAPDYPWPIDQALAADGERVFNRECKECHGRYGRGEHYPNKLVGLDEVGTDPAMAEAAVDDAEDYIRWFESSFYGRHSDAVPGRGYVAPPLDGVWATAPYLHNGAVPTIAALLDTGKRPTYWRHDGADPDYDQAALGWQYRELEQGREQFASLEAQKWVYDTTRRGYGNQGHDFGDELSRSERTALLEYLKTL
;
A
#
# COMPACT_ATOMS: atom_id res chain seq x y z
N MET A 1 16.72 -82.79 -33.16
CA MET A 1 16.08 -84.04 -33.63
C MET A 1 14.57 -83.90 -33.56
N ARG A 2 13.95 -84.13 -34.73
CA ARG A 2 12.53 -84.57 -34.98
C ARG A 2 11.43 -83.78 -34.28
N ARG A 3 10.68 -82.87 -34.95
CA ARG A 3 9.57 -83.08 -35.89
C ARG A 3 8.30 -83.62 -35.22
N LEU A 4 7.28 -82.75 -35.13
CA LEU A 4 5.96 -82.72 -35.75
C LEU A 4 4.93 -83.77 -35.23
N PRO A 5 3.61 -83.60 -35.46
CA PRO A 5 2.83 -82.53 -36.10
C PRO A 5 1.46 -82.17 -35.39
N PHE A 6 0.79 -81.21 -36.02
CA PHE A 6 -0.64 -80.88 -35.89
C PHE A 6 -1.66 -82.01 -36.07
N PRO A 7 -2.91 -81.77 -35.61
CA PRO A 7 -3.89 -81.37 -36.61
C PRO A 7 -4.98 -80.39 -36.19
N THR A 8 -5.38 -79.55 -37.10
CA THR A 8 -6.72 -78.99 -37.26
C THR A 8 -7.64 -80.05 -37.95
N PRO A 9 -8.97 -79.94 -38.05
CA PRO A 9 -9.80 -78.76 -38.35
C PRO A 9 -11.27 -78.72 -37.84
N ALA A 10 -11.86 -77.52 -37.86
CA ALA A 10 -13.12 -77.09 -38.52
C ALA A 10 -14.50 -77.50 -37.95
N PRO A 11 -15.61 -76.95 -38.47
CA PRO A 11 -16.34 -75.86 -37.86
C PRO A 11 -17.81 -76.26 -37.63
N VAL A 12 -18.54 -75.54 -36.74
CA VAL A 12 -20.03 -75.56 -36.88
C VAL A 12 -20.60 -74.16 -36.47
N ALA A 13 -21.59 -73.86 -37.22
CA ALA A 13 -22.23 -72.61 -37.51
C ALA A 13 -23.21 -72.09 -36.41
N ARG A 14 -23.37 -70.77 -36.42
CA ARG A 14 -24.59 -69.93 -36.26
C ARG A 14 -25.53 -70.19 -35.12
N PHE A 15 -25.72 -69.18 -34.32
CA PHE A 15 -27.05 -68.55 -34.15
C PHE A 15 -26.90 -67.09 -33.71
N ALA A 16 -27.64 -66.24 -34.40
CA ALA A 16 -27.73 -64.81 -34.18
C ALA A 16 -28.58 -64.52 -32.97
N GLY A 17 -28.14 -63.64 -32.13
CA GLY A 17 -28.93 -63.04 -31.03
C GLY A 17 -28.52 -61.60 -30.89
N TRP A 18 -29.32 -60.72 -31.42
CA TRP A 18 -29.24 -59.29 -31.23
C TRP A 18 -29.66 -58.94 -29.78
N LEU A 19 -28.73 -58.44 -28.95
CA LEU A 19 -29.05 -57.66 -27.78
C LEU A 19 -28.28 -56.35 -27.87
N ALA A 20 -29.01 -55.30 -28.23
CA ALA A 20 -28.56 -53.91 -28.17
C ALA A 20 -28.38 -53.51 -26.73
N ALA A 21 -27.14 -53.48 -26.23
CA ALA A 21 -26.79 -52.81 -25.01
C ALA A 21 -26.52 -51.35 -25.34
N ALA A 22 -27.51 -50.49 -25.10
CA ALA A 22 -27.33 -49.04 -25.10
C ALA A 22 -26.41 -48.66 -23.91
N ALA A 23 -25.14 -48.43 -24.21
CA ALA A 23 -24.23 -47.79 -23.25
C ALA A 23 -24.63 -46.32 -23.15
N LEU A 24 -25.38 -45.96 -22.09
CA LEU A 24 -25.63 -44.60 -21.71
C LEU A 24 -24.32 -44.03 -21.12
N ALA A 25 -23.51 -43.40 -21.98
CA ALA A 25 -22.40 -42.58 -21.52
C ALA A 25 -23.01 -41.36 -20.82
N LEU A 26 -23.11 -41.39 -19.50
CA LEU A 26 -23.29 -40.17 -18.67
C LEU A 26 -22.02 -39.34 -18.85
N VAL A 27 -22.06 -38.39 -19.77
CA VAL A 27 -21.14 -37.24 -19.75
C VAL A 27 -21.54 -36.42 -18.54
N LEU A 28 -20.86 -36.65 -17.44
CA LEU A 28 -20.81 -35.67 -16.33
C LEU A 28 -20.09 -34.44 -16.93
N ILE A 29 -20.88 -33.55 -17.53
CA ILE A 29 -20.45 -32.17 -17.71
C ILE A 29 -20.41 -31.61 -16.26
N GLY A 30 -19.25 -31.72 -15.63
CA GLY A 30 -18.96 -30.90 -14.46
C GLY A 30 -19.07 -29.46 -14.96
N CYS A 31 -20.12 -28.75 -14.52
CA CYS A 31 -20.09 -27.31 -14.48
C CYS A 31 -19.03 -26.92 -13.43
N GLY A 32 -17.76 -27.00 -13.81
CA GLY A 32 -16.75 -26.20 -13.14
C GLY A 32 -17.13 -24.77 -13.46
N GLU A 33 -17.58 -24.01 -12.48
CA GLU A 33 -17.61 -22.57 -12.59
C GLU A 33 -16.21 -22.15 -13.04
N GLN A 34 -16.13 -21.56 -14.22
CA GLN A 34 -14.88 -20.94 -14.63
C GLN A 34 -14.60 -19.86 -13.58
N PRO A 35 -13.35 -19.78 -13.09
CA PRO A 35 -13.00 -18.71 -12.19
C PRO A 35 -13.36 -17.38 -12.85
N PRO A 36 -13.82 -16.38 -12.08
CA PRO A 36 -14.20 -15.08 -12.62
C PRO A 36 -13.06 -14.50 -13.44
N GLU A 37 -13.40 -13.91 -14.59
CA GLU A 37 -12.42 -13.23 -15.43
C GLU A 37 -11.89 -12.01 -14.68
N VAL A 38 -10.57 -11.88 -14.61
CA VAL A 38 -9.94 -10.71 -13.98
C VAL A 38 -10.23 -9.47 -14.81
N VAL A 39 -10.84 -8.47 -14.20
CA VAL A 39 -11.20 -7.21 -14.84
C VAL A 39 -10.04 -6.24 -14.73
N ILE A 40 -9.55 -5.75 -15.88
CA ILE A 40 -8.57 -4.67 -15.95
C ILE A 40 -9.30 -3.38 -16.30
N ALA A 41 -9.08 -2.32 -15.51
CA ALA A 41 -9.70 -1.02 -15.75
C ALA A 41 -9.08 -0.31 -16.95
N GLU A 42 -9.93 0.20 -17.82
CA GLU A 42 -9.52 1.14 -18.87
C GLU A 42 -9.33 2.55 -18.28
N PRO A 43 -8.42 3.36 -18.86
CA PRO A 43 -8.29 4.77 -18.48
C PRO A 43 -9.63 5.52 -18.58
N GLY A 44 -9.92 6.37 -17.60
CA GLY A 44 -11.18 7.11 -17.55
C GLY A 44 -11.63 7.40 -16.12
N GLU A 45 -12.87 7.90 -15.99
CA GLU A 45 -13.48 8.17 -14.70
C GLU A 45 -13.82 6.88 -13.95
N ILE A 46 -13.45 6.83 -12.68
CA ILE A 46 -13.77 5.72 -11.78
C ILE A 46 -15.15 5.97 -11.17
N PRO A 47 -16.12 5.08 -11.34
CA PRO A 47 -17.43 5.25 -10.75
C PRO A 47 -17.36 5.21 -9.21
N PRO A 48 -18.24 5.96 -8.52
CA PRO A 48 -18.34 5.91 -7.07
C PRO A 48 -18.86 4.54 -6.60
N ALA A 49 -18.44 4.15 -5.40
CA ALA A 49 -19.00 3.01 -4.69
C ALA A 49 -19.54 3.45 -3.32
N GLU A 50 -20.60 2.79 -2.88
CA GLU A 50 -21.18 3.04 -1.56
C GLU A 50 -20.19 2.62 -0.47
N GLN A 51 -19.90 3.57 0.44
CA GLN A 51 -19.09 3.30 1.62
C GLN A 51 -20.00 2.95 2.81
N ARG A 52 -19.64 1.93 3.57
CA ARG A 52 -20.42 1.52 4.74
C ARG A 52 -20.39 2.63 5.80
N PRO A 53 -21.54 2.99 6.41
CA PRO A 53 -21.59 4.01 7.44
C PRO A 53 -20.92 3.54 8.74
N GLY A 54 -20.25 4.45 9.43
CA GLY A 54 -19.60 4.22 10.73
C GLY A 54 -19.71 5.42 11.65
N ASP A 55 -19.24 5.28 12.89
CA ASP A 55 -19.16 6.35 13.89
C ASP A 55 -17.75 6.94 13.91
N PRO A 56 -17.53 8.20 13.45
CA PRO A 56 -16.19 8.82 13.43
C PRO A 56 -15.55 8.94 14.81
N GLN A 57 -16.32 9.13 15.88
CA GLN A 57 -15.76 9.26 17.23
C GLN A 57 -15.27 7.90 17.74
N ALA A 58 -16.06 6.83 17.52
CA ALA A 58 -15.64 5.47 17.80
C ALA A 58 -14.42 5.08 16.94
N GLY A 59 -14.41 5.52 15.67
CA GLY A 59 -13.31 5.28 14.74
C GLY A 59 -12.00 5.93 15.19
N ARG A 60 -12.03 7.21 15.59
CA ARG A 60 -10.86 7.86 16.16
C ARG A 60 -10.34 7.12 17.40
N LYS A 61 -11.23 6.75 18.31
CA LYS A 61 -10.85 5.99 19.51
C LYS A 61 -10.23 4.65 19.15
N ALA A 62 -10.79 3.94 18.18
CA ALA A 62 -10.30 2.64 17.71
C ALA A 62 -8.91 2.79 17.05
N LEU A 63 -8.73 3.74 16.13
CA LEU A 63 -7.44 4.01 15.47
C LEU A 63 -6.31 4.27 16.48
N LEU A 64 -6.60 4.98 17.56
CA LEU A 64 -5.60 5.34 18.57
C LEU A 64 -5.28 4.23 19.57
N ASN A 65 -6.18 3.23 19.73
CA ASN A 65 -6.07 2.30 20.85
C ASN A 65 -6.25 0.82 20.48
N ARG A 66 -6.74 0.49 19.29
CA ARG A 66 -6.92 -0.92 18.87
C ARG A 66 -5.82 -1.36 17.91
N ALA A 67 -5.38 -2.59 18.04
CA ALA A 67 -4.45 -3.21 17.13
C ALA A 67 -5.20 -3.88 15.97
N ALA A 68 -4.90 -3.50 14.72
CA ALA A 68 -5.31 -4.25 13.54
C ALA A 68 -4.33 -5.40 13.26
N VAL A 69 -3.06 -5.23 13.60
CA VAL A 69 -2.04 -6.28 13.61
C VAL A 69 -2.00 -6.85 15.02
N THR A 70 -2.32 -8.13 15.20
CA THR A 70 -2.60 -8.75 16.50
C THR A 70 -1.47 -9.63 17.02
N CYS A 71 -0.37 -9.80 16.28
CA CYS A 71 0.88 -10.38 16.77
C CYS A 71 1.96 -9.29 16.94
N GLY A 72 3.03 -9.60 17.64
CA GLY A 72 4.07 -8.61 17.90
C GLY A 72 5.07 -9.05 18.96
N LEU A 73 5.87 -8.09 19.41
CA LEU A 73 6.86 -8.31 20.46
C LEU A 73 6.17 -8.26 21.83
N PRO A 74 6.44 -9.19 22.79
CA PRO A 74 6.01 -9.05 24.17
C PRO A 74 6.41 -7.70 24.75
N TYR A 75 5.51 -7.02 25.46
CA TYR A 75 5.79 -5.69 26.03
C TYR A 75 6.99 -5.69 26.98
N SER A 76 7.19 -6.74 27.77
CA SER A 76 8.35 -6.93 28.63
C SER A 76 9.66 -6.87 27.86
N ALA A 77 9.74 -7.60 26.73
CA ALA A 77 10.89 -7.62 25.84
C ALA A 77 11.09 -6.28 25.12
N TYR A 78 9.99 -5.63 24.66
CA TYR A 78 10.05 -4.28 24.11
C TYR A 78 10.64 -3.30 25.10
N ALA A 79 10.13 -3.24 26.32
CA ALA A 79 10.60 -2.33 27.36
C ALA A 79 12.05 -2.60 27.74
N ALA A 80 12.48 -3.86 27.81
CA ALA A 80 13.85 -4.26 28.12
C ALA A 80 14.83 -3.89 26.99
N SER A 81 14.43 -4.07 25.73
CA SER A 81 15.30 -3.83 24.57
C SER A 81 15.45 -2.33 24.23
N THR A 82 14.39 -1.53 24.43
CA THR A 82 14.35 -0.11 24.03
C THR A 82 14.51 0.85 25.18
N GLY A 83 14.39 0.41 26.44
CA GLY A 83 14.31 1.26 27.62
C GLY A 83 12.94 1.92 27.79
N ALA A 84 11.90 1.42 27.10
CA ALA A 84 10.54 1.97 27.10
C ALA A 84 10.52 3.50 26.90
N PRO A 85 10.95 4.01 25.72
CA PRO A 85 11.03 5.43 25.46
C PRO A 85 9.66 6.08 25.60
N ALA A 86 9.64 7.28 26.17
CA ALA A 86 8.44 8.11 26.24
C ALA A 86 8.00 8.50 24.81
N PRO A 87 6.68 8.72 24.59
CA PRO A 87 6.20 9.21 23.30
C PRO A 87 6.82 10.56 22.96
N GLU A 88 7.31 10.72 21.75
CA GLU A 88 7.89 11.97 21.25
C GLU A 88 6.83 13.05 21.05
N TYR A 89 5.62 12.62 20.63
CA TYR A 89 4.48 13.50 20.35
C TYR A 89 3.32 13.16 21.28
N ASP A 90 2.70 14.18 21.86
CA ASP A 90 1.44 14.02 22.59
C ASP A 90 0.31 13.73 21.57
N LEU A 91 -0.36 12.60 21.75
CA LEU A 91 -1.48 12.18 20.92
C LEU A 91 -2.73 12.01 21.78
N PRO A 92 -3.52 13.06 21.98
CA PRO A 92 -4.67 13.04 22.86
C PRO A 92 -5.71 11.98 22.48
N GLY A 93 -6.13 11.17 23.47
CA GLY A 93 -7.10 10.09 23.29
C GLY A 93 -6.48 8.70 23.27
N ARG A 94 -5.15 8.58 23.39
CA ARG A 94 -4.52 7.29 23.69
C ARG A 94 -4.76 6.92 25.16
N GLU A 95 -5.08 5.66 25.41
CA GLU A 95 -5.48 5.17 26.73
C GLU A 95 -4.53 4.08 27.23
N GLY A 96 -4.37 3.96 28.55
CA GLY A 96 -3.58 2.89 29.18
C GLY A 96 -2.16 2.81 28.66
N ARG A 97 -1.70 1.60 28.31
CA ARG A 97 -0.36 1.35 27.78
C ARG A 97 -0.07 2.14 26.50
N ASN A 98 -1.08 2.37 25.66
CA ASN A 98 -0.91 3.11 24.41
C ASN A 98 -0.48 4.57 24.64
N ALA A 99 -0.86 5.19 25.76
CA ALA A 99 -0.41 6.53 26.11
C ALA A 99 1.07 6.62 26.49
N GLU A 100 1.71 5.46 26.76
CA GLU A 100 3.13 5.37 27.11
C GLU A 100 4.02 5.03 25.93
N LEU A 101 3.44 4.59 24.79
CA LEU A 101 4.14 4.14 23.60
C LEU A 101 4.28 5.25 22.55
N PRO A 102 5.34 5.21 21.70
CA PRO A 102 5.39 5.97 20.45
C PRO A 102 4.11 5.83 19.64
N TYR A 103 3.71 6.87 18.91
CA TYR A 103 2.44 6.88 18.16
C TYR A 103 2.32 5.75 17.11
N GLN A 104 3.45 5.30 16.58
CA GLN A 104 3.53 4.21 15.58
C GLN A 104 3.24 2.82 16.15
N LEU A 105 3.17 2.69 17.47
CA LEU A 105 3.01 1.40 18.15
C LEU A 105 1.70 1.34 18.92
N THR A 106 1.14 0.13 19.02
CA THR A 106 -0.05 -0.16 19.83
C THR A 106 0.22 -1.39 20.68
N ALA A 107 -0.15 -1.31 21.97
CA ALA A 107 -0.19 -2.47 22.86
C ALA A 107 -1.57 -3.10 22.87
N HIS A 108 -1.63 -4.41 22.92
CA HIS A 108 -2.87 -5.15 23.11
C HIS A 108 -2.61 -6.46 23.85
N ALA A 109 -3.63 -7.02 24.48
CA ALA A 109 -3.56 -8.33 25.10
C ALA A 109 -3.95 -9.41 24.07
N ALA A 110 -3.06 -10.36 23.83
CA ALA A 110 -3.37 -11.55 23.05
C ALA A 110 -4.32 -12.50 23.86
N ASP A 111 -4.96 -13.45 23.20
CA ASP A 111 -5.84 -14.44 23.84
C ASP A 111 -5.09 -15.28 24.90
N SER A 112 -3.79 -15.47 24.73
CA SER A 112 -2.92 -16.11 25.73
C SER A 112 -2.74 -15.30 27.03
N GLY A 113 -3.18 -14.04 27.05
CA GLY A 113 -2.97 -13.09 28.15
C GLY A 113 -1.61 -12.39 28.11
N VAL A 114 -0.76 -12.65 27.10
CA VAL A 114 0.49 -11.91 26.87
C VAL A 114 0.16 -10.53 26.34
N GLU A 115 0.72 -9.49 26.95
CA GLU A 115 0.66 -8.12 26.41
C GLU A 115 1.70 -7.96 25.30
N LEU A 116 1.23 -7.62 24.09
CA LEU A 116 2.06 -7.48 22.90
C LEU A 116 2.13 -6.02 22.46
N VAL A 117 3.24 -5.65 21.84
CA VAL A 117 3.45 -4.36 21.15
C VAL A 117 3.63 -4.63 19.66
N THR A 118 2.87 -3.93 18.85
CA THR A 118 2.88 -4.08 17.39
C THR A 118 2.85 -2.73 16.69
N SER A 119 3.25 -2.69 15.42
CA SER A 119 3.06 -1.52 14.57
C SER A 119 1.58 -1.26 14.31
N ASN A 120 1.23 0.00 14.08
CA ASN A 120 -0.13 0.41 13.76
C ASN A 120 -0.19 1.28 12.51
N CYS A 121 -1.41 1.63 12.08
CA CYS A 121 -1.63 2.41 10.86
C CYS A 121 -0.99 3.81 10.90
N LEU A 122 -0.83 4.40 12.09
CA LEU A 122 -0.21 5.72 12.25
C LEU A 122 1.30 5.70 11.95
N GLY A 123 1.95 4.52 12.00
CA GLY A 123 3.34 4.38 11.60
C GLY A 123 3.59 4.89 10.18
N CYS A 124 2.70 4.53 9.24
CA CYS A 124 2.75 4.98 7.86
C CYS A 124 1.93 6.26 7.60
N HIS A 125 0.85 6.50 8.35
CA HIS A 125 -0.13 7.54 8.06
C HIS A 125 -0.26 8.61 9.17
N ALA A 126 0.83 8.89 9.86
CA ALA A 126 1.01 10.11 10.66
C ALA A 126 2.49 10.51 10.59
N ALA A 127 2.75 11.78 10.39
CA ALA A 127 4.11 12.31 10.31
C ALA A 127 4.20 13.68 10.95
N PRO A 128 5.37 14.07 11.46
CA PRO A 128 5.60 15.42 11.93
C PRO A 128 5.61 16.41 10.77
N LEU A 129 4.97 17.56 11.00
CA LEU A 129 4.98 18.70 10.10
C LEU A 129 5.09 19.96 10.94
N ASN A 130 6.12 20.75 10.74
CA ASN A 130 6.37 21.98 11.51
C ASN A 130 6.37 21.76 13.05
N GLY A 131 6.84 20.61 13.52
CA GLY A 131 6.93 20.26 14.95
C GLY A 131 5.63 19.70 15.56
N GLU A 132 4.58 19.54 14.78
CA GLU A 132 3.31 18.92 15.20
C GLU A 132 3.10 17.59 14.48
N LEU A 133 2.52 16.59 15.16
CA LEU A 133 2.14 15.34 14.56
C LEU A 133 0.81 15.47 13.81
N VAL A 134 0.82 15.26 12.51
CA VAL A 134 -0.37 15.34 11.65
C VAL A 134 -0.87 13.93 11.33
N ILE A 135 -2.04 13.55 11.89
CA ILE A 135 -2.73 12.31 11.52
C ILE A 135 -3.26 12.43 10.10
N GLY A 136 -2.96 11.43 9.28
CA GLY A 136 -3.34 11.39 7.89
C GLY A 136 -2.26 11.85 6.93
N LEU A 137 -1.17 12.45 7.41
CA LEU A 137 0.01 12.74 6.58
C LEU A 137 0.80 11.45 6.34
N GLY A 138 1.19 11.18 5.09
CA GLY A 138 2.09 10.09 4.75
C GLY A 138 3.45 10.26 5.43
N ASN A 139 3.93 9.20 6.06
CA ASN A 139 5.23 9.21 6.73
C ASN A 139 6.34 8.79 5.75
N GLU A 140 6.94 9.76 5.13
CA GLU A 140 8.04 9.60 4.17
C GLU A 140 9.42 9.51 4.86
N PHE A 141 9.45 9.20 6.17
CA PHE A 141 10.68 9.05 6.97
C PHE A 141 10.89 7.62 7.46
N LEU A 142 10.03 6.69 7.06
CA LEU A 142 10.15 5.28 7.44
C LEU A 142 11.39 4.65 6.79
N ASP A 143 12.14 3.95 7.60
CA ASP A 143 13.37 3.25 7.17
C ASP A 143 13.09 1.76 6.93
N PHE A 144 12.76 1.39 5.70
CA PHE A 144 12.62 0.02 5.23
C PHE A 144 13.90 -0.49 4.52
N THR A 145 15.05 0.16 4.73
CA THR A 145 16.29 -0.22 4.04
C THR A 145 17.05 -1.34 4.75
N ARG A 146 16.54 -1.85 5.85
CA ARG A 146 17.17 -2.88 6.68
C ARG A 146 16.26 -4.10 6.81
N ASP A 147 16.92 -5.27 6.84
CA ASP A 147 16.23 -6.52 7.12
C ASP A 147 15.62 -6.49 8.54
N PRO A 148 14.28 -6.61 8.67
CA PRO A 148 13.61 -6.58 9.96
C PRO A 148 13.96 -7.77 10.84
N VAL A 149 14.37 -8.92 10.27
CA VAL A 149 14.70 -10.15 11.01
C VAL A 149 15.79 -9.89 12.03
N MET A 150 16.82 -9.12 11.69
CA MET A 150 17.90 -8.79 12.61
C MET A 150 17.42 -8.07 13.88
N ALA A 151 16.47 -7.14 13.73
CA ALA A 151 15.92 -6.40 14.86
C ALA A 151 15.00 -7.29 15.72
N VAL A 152 14.23 -8.16 15.08
CA VAL A 152 13.33 -9.11 15.74
C VAL A 152 14.10 -10.14 16.54
N GLU A 153 15.17 -10.72 15.98
CA GLU A 153 16.06 -11.65 16.67
C GLU A 153 16.75 -10.98 17.86
N ALA A 154 17.25 -9.76 17.68
CA ALA A 154 17.88 -9.01 18.77
C ALA A 154 16.88 -8.74 19.93
N ALA A 155 15.64 -8.42 19.62
CA ALA A 155 14.58 -8.23 20.63
C ALA A 155 14.18 -9.56 21.30
N GLY A 156 14.25 -10.68 20.59
CA GLY A 156 14.00 -12.02 21.11
C GLY A 156 14.94 -12.42 22.27
N ALA A 157 16.13 -11.83 22.36
CA ALA A 157 17.05 -12.05 23.47
C ALA A 157 16.51 -11.56 24.84
N TYR A 158 15.46 -10.75 24.83
CA TYR A 158 14.82 -10.21 26.03
C TYR A 158 13.48 -10.88 26.36
N VAL A 159 13.06 -11.89 25.59
CA VAL A 159 11.80 -12.62 25.80
C VAL A 159 11.99 -13.60 26.94
N GLU A 160 11.09 -13.60 27.91
CA GLU A 160 11.15 -14.45 29.09
C GLU A 160 9.86 -15.29 29.25
N GLY A 161 10.01 -16.57 29.55
CA GLY A 161 8.90 -17.49 29.80
C GLY A 161 8.29 -18.06 28.51
N GLU A 162 7.58 -19.20 28.70
CA GLU A 162 7.08 -20.04 27.60
C GLU A 162 5.99 -19.33 26.77
N ALA A 163 5.09 -18.59 27.42
CA ALA A 163 3.98 -17.94 26.72
C ALA A 163 4.46 -16.76 25.86
N GLU A 164 5.39 -15.95 26.38
CA GLU A 164 5.98 -14.84 25.61
C GLU A 164 6.86 -15.38 24.48
N ALA A 165 7.62 -16.44 24.72
CA ALA A 165 8.45 -17.08 23.70
C ALA A 165 7.61 -17.62 22.54
N ALA A 166 6.47 -18.25 22.83
CA ALA A 166 5.55 -18.74 21.81
C ALA A 166 4.97 -17.59 20.96
N ALA A 167 4.50 -16.50 21.60
CA ALA A 167 3.94 -15.35 20.91
C ALA A 167 4.99 -14.60 20.05
N TRP A 168 6.21 -14.46 20.56
CA TRP A 168 7.31 -13.86 19.82
C TRP A 168 7.73 -14.74 18.62
N GLN A 169 7.84 -16.06 18.81
CA GLN A 169 8.27 -16.98 17.76
C GLN A 169 7.31 -16.96 16.58
N ASP A 170 5.99 -17.03 16.85
CA ASP A 170 4.95 -16.96 15.82
C ASP A 170 5.05 -15.69 14.97
N TRP A 171 5.28 -14.54 15.59
CA TRP A 171 5.49 -13.28 14.89
C TRP A 171 6.84 -13.23 14.14
N ALA A 172 7.92 -13.72 14.77
CA ALA A 172 9.26 -13.73 14.18
C ALA A 172 9.35 -14.62 12.94
N ASP A 173 8.73 -15.80 12.97
CA ASP A 173 8.71 -16.74 11.85
C ASP A 173 7.97 -16.14 10.64
N ARG A 174 6.85 -15.44 10.88
CA ARG A 174 6.11 -14.73 9.81
C ARG A 174 6.94 -13.61 9.19
N LEU A 175 7.60 -12.79 10.02
CA LEU A 175 8.47 -11.73 9.49
C LEU A 175 9.65 -12.30 8.71
N ALA A 176 10.23 -13.40 9.15
CA ALA A 176 11.29 -14.08 8.42
C ALA A 176 10.81 -14.62 7.07
N ALA A 177 9.59 -15.17 7.01
CA ALA A 177 8.99 -15.67 5.77
C ALA A 177 8.77 -14.58 4.71
N ILE A 178 8.46 -13.35 5.12
CA ILE A 178 8.17 -12.22 4.21
C ILE A 178 9.31 -11.20 4.11
N ALA A 179 10.42 -11.39 4.81
CA ALA A 179 11.53 -10.42 4.88
C ALA A 179 12.04 -9.91 3.52
N PRO A 180 12.18 -10.74 2.47
CA PRO A 180 12.62 -10.27 1.15
C PRO A 180 11.75 -9.14 0.57
N TRP A 181 10.46 -9.12 0.91
CA TRP A 181 9.47 -8.16 0.38
C TRP A 181 9.22 -6.95 1.29
N THR A 182 10.02 -6.82 2.35
CA THR A 182 9.87 -5.70 3.31
C THR A 182 10.91 -4.61 3.14
N MET A 183 11.90 -4.79 2.25
CA MET A 183 13.03 -3.88 2.11
C MET A 183 12.92 -3.01 0.86
N THR A 184 13.25 -1.74 1.02
CA THR A 184 13.35 -0.75 -0.06
C THR A 184 14.77 -0.18 -0.14
N ASP A 185 15.05 0.54 -1.21
CA ASP A 185 16.39 1.08 -1.45
C ASP A 185 16.70 2.36 -0.68
N THR A 186 15.67 3.14 -0.32
CA THR A 186 15.86 4.44 0.32
C THR A 186 14.79 4.69 1.39
N VAL A 187 15.16 5.50 2.38
CA VAL A 187 14.22 6.00 3.40
C VAL A 187 13.09 6.76 2.71
N GLY A 188 11.85 6.55 3.17
CA GLY A 188 10.64 7.12 2.62
C GLY A 188 9.97 6.27 1.54
N ALA A 189 10.72 5.42 0.84
CA ALA A 189 10.10 4.42 -0.04
C ALA A 189 9.45 3.31 0.80
N ASN A 190 8.19 2.98 0.49
CA ASN A 190 7.41 2.01 1.25
C ASN A 190 7.23 0.71 0.44
N PRO A 191 7.44 -0.48 1.02
CA PRO A 191 7.29 -1.77 0.34
C PRO A 191 5.83 -2.29 0.32
N ALA A 192 4.83 -1.49 0.67
CA ALA A 192 3.48 -1.93 1.01
C ALA A 192 2.84 -2.87 -0.01
N GLN A 193 3.06 -2.66 -1.32
CA GLN A 193 2.53 -3.54 -2.35
C GLN A 193 3.15 -4.94 -2.27
N ALA A 194 4.48 -5.03 -2.33
CA ALA A 194 5.18 -6.32 -2.30
C ALA A 194 4.93 -7.06 -0.98
N LEU A 195 4.98 -6.35 0.14
CA LEU A 195 4.68 -6.88 1.47
C LEU A 195 3.26 -7.48 1.53
N THR A 196 2.26 -6.76 1.05
CA THR A 196 0.86 -7.24 1.06
C THR A 196 0.70 -8.50 0.22
N LEU A 197 1.28 -8.52 -0.98
CA LEU A 197 1.23 -9.69 -1.87
C LEU A 197 1.95 -10.89 -1.26
N ALA A 198 3.11 -10.70 -0.64
CA ALA A 198 3.81 -11.77 0.07
C ALA A 198 2.97 -12.34 1.22
N LEU A 199 2.32 -11.49 2.02
CA LEU A 199 1.39 -11.94 3.07
C LEU A 199 0.20 -12.73 2.51
N MET A 200 -0.38 -12.31 1.40
CA MET A 200 -1.45 -13.05 0.71
C MET A 200 -0.96 -14.41 0.22
N ALA A 201 0.28 -14.51 -0.29
CA ALA A 201 0.85 -15.76 -0.76
C ALA A 201 0.95 -16.83 0.34
N HIS A 202 1.10 -16.44 1.59
CA HIS A 202 1.16 -17.33 2.74
C HIS A 202 -0.19 -17.63 3.40
N ARG A 203 -1.33 -17.18 2.81
CA ARG A 203 -2.64 -17.35 3.44
C ARG A 203 -3.65 -18.04 2.54
N ASP A 204 -4.36 -18.97 3.14
CA ASP A 204 -5.53 -19.58 2.50
C ASP A 204 -6.65 -18.54 2.34
N PRO A 205 -7.19 -18.29 1.14
CA PRO A 205 -8.17 -17.23 0.91
C PRO A 205 -9.51 -17.46 1.61
N GLU A 206 -9.92 -18.72 1.81
CA GLU A 206 -11.23 -19.04 2.41
C GLU A 206 -11.20 -18.95 3.94
N THR A 207 -10.12 -19.39 4.56
CA THR A 207 -9.99 -19.50 6.02
C THR A 207 -9.13 -18.41 6.64
N LEU A 208 -8.24 -17.79 5.87
CA LEU A 208 -7.17 -16.88 6.26
C LEU A 208 -6.06 -17.53 7.10
N ALA A 209 -6.07 -18.85 7.24
CA ALA A 209 -5.04 -19.57 7.96
C ALA A 209 -3.65 -19.31 7.34
N TRP A 210 -2.66 -19.10 8.21
CA TRP A 210 -1.26 -18.94 7.82
C TRP A 210 -0.66 -20.28 7.37
N SER A 211 0.23 -20.22 6.39
CA SER A 211 1.09 -21.33 5.97
C SER A 211 2.54 -20.87 5.96
N ASP A 212 3.44 -21.63 6.58
CA ASP A 212 4.88 -21.33 6.57
C ASP A 212 5.47 -21.41 5.16
N GLU A 213 4.93 -22.26 4.31
CA GLU A 213 5.27 -22.29 2.89
C GLU A 213 4.21 -21.52 2.07
N PRO A 214 4.60 -20.76 1.06
CA PRO A 214 3.65 -20.02 0.25
C PRO A 214 2.67 -20.96 -0.49
N LEU A 215 1.39 -20.59 -0.51
CA LEU A 215 0.31 -21.34 -1.15
C LEU A 215 0.11 -20.96 -2.62
N MET A 216 0.71 -19.86 -3.06
CA MET A 216 0.84 -19.42 -4.44
C MET A 216 2.19 -18.79 -4.66
N GLU A 217 2.60 -18.56 -5.92
CA GLU A 217 3.88 -17.92 -6.24
C GLU A 217 3.97 -16.54 -5.57
N PRO A 218 4.99 -16.29 -4.73
CA PRO A 218 5.19 -14.96 -4.16
C PRO A 218 5.54 -13.92 -5.23
N PRO A 219 5.36 -12.61 -4.95
CA PRO A 219 5.75 -11.58 -5.89
C PRO A 219 7.27 -11.58 -6.11
N PRO A 220 7.77 -10.99 -7.22
CA PRO A 220 9.20 -10.79 -7.40
C PRO A 220 9.83 -10.06 -6.20
N GLU A 221 11.07 -10.47 -5.84
CA GLU A 221 11.83 -9.83 -4.74
C GLU A 221 12.31 -8.39 -5.07
N ASP A 222 12.10 -7.92 -6.30
CA ASP A 222 12.39 -6.55 -6.73
C ASP A 222 11.28 -5.62 -6.24
N VAL A 223 11.42 -5.14 -5.01
CA VAL A 223 10.40 -4.34 -4.31
C VAL A 223 10.23 -2.97 -4.94
N LEU A 224 9.06 -2.70 -5.47
CA LEU A 224 8.73 -1.40 -6.06
C LEU A 224 8.39 -0.38 -4.95
N PRO A 225 8.95 0.84 -5.02
CA PRO A 225 8.70 1.88 -4.04
C PRO A 225 7.30 2.48 -4.21
N VAL A 226 6.65 2.78 -3.10
CA VAL A 226 5.38 3.51 -3.07
C VAL A 226 5.51 4.65 -2.07
N SER A 227 5.08 5.85 -2.44
CA SER A 227 4.88 6.94 -1.50
C SER A 227 3.58 6.73 -0.71
N VAL A 228 3.53 7.18 0.54
CA VAL A 228 2.34 7.00 1.37
C VAL A 228 1.33 8.14 1.13
N PRO A 229 0.16 7.87 0.53
CA PRO A 229 -0.80 8.93 0.23
C PRO A 229 -1.45 9.49 1.50
N PRO A 230 -1.83 10.77 1.51
CA PRO A 230 -2.53 11.36 2.65
C PRO A 230 -3.95 10.80 2.79
N TRP A 231 -4.41 10.68 4.03
CA TRP A 231 -5.75 10.18 4.34
C TRP A 231 -6.87 11.20 4.19
N TRP A 232 -6.61 12.49 4.33
CA TRP A 232 -7.66 13.52 4.23
C TRP A 232 -8.34 13.62 2.86
N ASN A 233 -7.79 12.90 1.87
CA ASN A 233 -8.39 12.80 0.55
C ASN A 233 -9.30 11.56 0.37
N VAL A 234 -9.45 10.72 1.40
CA VAL A 234 -10.17 9.44 1.29
C VAL A 234 -11.64 9.63 0.93
N ASP A 235 -12.30 10.64 1.49
CA ASP A 235 -13.72 10.93 1.22
C ASP A 235 -14.01 11.30 -0.25
N LYS A 236 -13.02 11.89 -0.93
CA LYS A 236 -13.13 12.29 -2.35
C LYS A 236 -12.86 11.15 -3.33
N LYS A 237 -12.18 10.09 -2.89
CA LYS A 237 -11.68 9.01 -3.76
C LYS A 237 -12.72 7.92 -3.99
N HIS A 238 -12.82 7.46 -5.24
CA HIS A 238 -13.61 6.29 -5.63
C HIS A 238 -12.78 5.00 -5.69
N ALA A 239 -11.47 5.11 -5.50
CA ALA A 239 -10.56 3.98 -5.50
C ALA A 239 -9.39 4.20 -4.56
N MET A 240 -8.85 3.10 -4.05
CA MET A 240 -7.64 3.07 -3.23
C MET A 240 -6.42 2.70 -4.09
N PHE A 241 -5.23 3.04 -3.60
CA PHE A 241 -3.93 2.90 -4.25
C PHE A 241 -3.74 3.81 -5.47
N TYR A 242 -2.48 4.04 -5.85
CA TYR A 242 -2.14 4.95 -6.95
C TYR A 242 -2.63 4.46 -8.31
N ASN A 243 -2.65 3.15 -8.54
CA ASN A 243 -3.19 2.54 -9.77
C ASN A 243 -4.72 2.32 -9.72
N GLY A 244 -5.37 2.74 -8.63
CA GLY A 244 -6.81 2.65 -8.46
C GLY A 244 -7.35 1.23 -8.35
N GLN A 245 -6.54 0.23 -8.01
CA GLN A 245 -6.98 -1.16 -8.01
C GLN A 245 -7.97 -1.52 -6.91
N GLY A 246 -7.92 -0.85 -5.74
CA GLY A 246 -8.89 -1.07 -4.67
C GLY A 246 -10.20 -0.36 -4.98
N ARG A 247 -11.28 -1.10 -5.22
CA ARG A 247 -12.62 -0.61 -5.56
C ARG A 247 -13.64 -1.03 -4.51
N GLY A 248 -14.87 -0.54 -4.65
CA GLY A 248 -15.94 -0.85 -3.71
C GLY A 248 -15.79 -0.12 -2.38
N ASP A 249 -16.16 -0.77 -1.29
CA ASP A 249 -15.96 -0.25 0.07
C ASP A 249 -14.47 -0.27 0.42
N HIS A 250 -13.95 0.83 0.90
CA HIS A 250 -12.50 0.98 1.13
C HIS A 250 -11.96 0.13 2.29
N VAL A 251 -12.84 -0.28 3.23
CA VAL A 251 -12.42 -1.02 4.44
C VAL A 251 -11.72 -2.33 4.08
N GLY A 252 -12.26 -3.09 3.11
CA GLY A 252 -11.65 -4.38 2.71
C GLY A 252 -10.20 -4.24 2.27
N THR A 253 -9.88 -3.20 1.51
CA THR A 253 -8.50 -2.92 1.08
C THR A 253 -7.64 -2.35 2.20
N MET A 254 -8.20 -1.49 3.07
CA MET A 254 -7.45 -0.90 4.18
C MET A 254 -7.02 -1.94 5.21
N ILE A 255 -7.88 -2.91 5.52
CA ILE A 255 -7.57 -3.93 6.53
C ILE A 255 -6.67 -5.06 6.02
N LEU A 256 -6.25 -5.06 4.75
CA LEU A 256 -5.21 -5.96 4.27
C LEU A 256 -3.90 -5.86 5.08
N ALA A 257 -3.61 -4.71 5.66
CA ALA A 257 -2.49 -4.56 6.59
C ALA A 257 -2.57 -5.49 7.81
N SER A 258 -3.77 -5.97 8.18
CA SER A 258 -3.96 -6.93 9.28
C SER A 258 -3.52 -8.35 8.93
N THR A 259 -3.37 -8.68 7.64
CA THR A 259 -3.03 -10.03 7.17
C THR A 259 -1.71 -10.56 7.72
N THR A 260 -0.86 -9.70 8.26
CA THR A 260 0.34 -10.14 9.00
C THR A 260 -0.02 -11.15 10.11
N CYS A 261 -1.13 -10.92 10.82
CA CYS A 261 -1.46 -11.68 12.03
C CYS A 261 -2.91 -12.19 12.09
N THR A 262 -3.73 -11.93 11.07
CA THR A 262 -5.13 -12.37 11.05
C THR A 262 -5.21 -13.80 10.53
N ASP A 263 -5.46 -14.76 11.42
CA ASP A 263 -5.39 -16.21 11.13
C ASP A 263 -6.76 -16.85 10.91
N SER A 264 -7.82 -16.06 10.95
CA SER A 264 -9.16 -16.55 10.73
C SER A 264 -10.12 -15.49 10.20
N VAL A 265 -11.14 -15.95 9.50
CA VAL A 265 -12.27 -15.09 9.09
C VAL A 265 -13.00 -14.46 10.28
N ALA A 266 -12.95 -15.10 11.46
CA ALA A 266 -13.58 -14.54 12.67
C ALA A 266 -12.83 -13.28 13.14
N GLU A 267 -11.50 -13.32 13.15
CA GLU A 267 -10.65 -12.17 13.46
C GLU A 267 -10.78 -11.07 12.43
N ALA A 268 -10.71 -11.40 11.12
CA ALA A 268 -10.93 -10.44 10.05
C ALA A 268 -12.27 -9.71 10.20
N ARG A 269 -13.34 -10.44 10.55
CA ARG A 269 -14.67 -9.86 10.78
C ARG A 269 -14.73 -8.96 12.01
N GLU A 270 -13.96 -9.28 13.05
CA GLU A 270 -13.85 -8.40 14.22
C GLU A 270 -13.15 -7.10 13.87
N ILE A 271 -12.04 -7.17 13.11
CA ILE A 271 -11.30 -6.00 12.63
C ILE A 271 -12.19 -5.17 11.69
N ASP A 272 -12.83 -5.77 10.71
CA ASP A 272 -13.72 -5.12 9.74
C ASP A 272 -14.82 -4.30 10.43
N ARG A 273 -15.43 -4.86 11.49
CA ARG A 273 -16.52 -4.22 12.22
C ARG A 273 -16.13 -2.88 12.83
N TRP A 274 -15.00 -2.79 13.50
CA TRP A 274 -14.58 -1.54 14.10
C TRP A 274 -13.78 -0.67 13.13
N PHE A 275 -13.22 -1.26 12.08
CA PHE A 275 -12.50 -0.50 11.05
C PHE A 275 -13.45 0.29 10.14
N THR A 276 -14.70 -0.12 10.04
CA THR A 276 -15.77 0.69 9.41
C THR A 276 -15.92 2.05 10.11
N ASP A 277 -15.85 2.07 11.44
CA ASP A 277 -15.83 3.32 12.23
C ASP A 277 -14.54 4.12 11.95
N VAL A 278 -13.39 3.45 11.84
CA VAL A 278 -12.12 4.10 11.46
C VAL A 278 -12.24 4.76 10.09
N ALA A 279 -12.77 4.07 9.09
CA ALA A 279 -12.98 4.63 7.76
C ALA A 279 -13.88 5.89 7.81
N ALA A 280 -14.94 5.86 8.62
CA ALA A 280 -15.79 7.03 8.86
C ALA A 280 -15.02 8.19 9.52
N TYR A 281 -14.08 7.91 10.43
CA TYR A 281 -13.20 8.95 10.98
C TYR A 281 -12.25 9.51 9.92
N LEU A 282 -11.62 8.66 9.12
CA LEU A 282 -10.69 9.10 8.07
C LEU A 282 -11.38 10.04 7.06
N ALA A 283 -12.65 9.79 6.76
CA ALA A 283 -13.47 10.65 5.90
C ALA A 283 -13.76 12.05 6.50
N THR A 284 -13.48 12.26 7.80
CA THR A 284 -13.59 13.59 8.45
C THR A 284 -12.28 14.35 8.52
N LEU A 285 -11.17 13.76 8.07
CA LEU A 285 -9.89 14.44 8.10
C LEU A 285 -9.84 15.53 7.04
N GLU A 286 -9.28 16.67 7.42
CA GLU A 286 -9.05 17.81 6.55
C GLU A 286 -7.54 18.02 6.36
N ALA A 287 -7.16 18.52 5.18
CA ALA A 287 -5.78 18.89 4.91
C ALA A 287 -5.34 20.05 5.83
N PRO A 288 -4.07 20.07 6.26
CA PRO A 288 -3.58 21.20 7.03
C PRO A 288 -3.52 22.47 6.18
N ASP A 289 -3.87 23.60 6.80
CA ASP A 289 -3.69 24.92 6.19
C ASP A 289 -2.20 25.24 5.98
N TYR A 290 -1.87 25.88 4.85
CA TYR A 290 -0.50 26.36 4.62
C TYR A 290 -0.11 27.42 5.66
N PRO A 291 0.93 27.20 6.49
CA PRO A 291 1.15 28.00 7.67
C PRO A 291 1.88 29.34 7.43
N TRP A 292 2.31 29.62 6.21
CA TRP A 292 3.05 30.82 5.87
C TRP A 292 2.24 31.79 4.98
N PRO A 293 2.67 33.06 4.85
CA PRO A 293 1.95 34.02 4.01
C PRO A 293 1.80 33.58 2.55
N ILE A 294 0.61 33.82 1.98
CA ILE A 294 0.26 33.57 0.58
C ILE A 294 0.01 34.89 -0.13
N ASP A 295 0.60 35.13 -1.30
CA ASP A 295 0.25 36.23 -2.18
C ASP A 295 -1.08 35.93 -2.88
N GLN A 296 -2.17 36.43 -2.34
CA GLN A 296 -3.52 36.16 -2.84
C GLN A 296 -3.74 36.64 -4.28
N ALA A 297 -3.05 37.72 -4.71
CA ALA A 297 -3.18 38.20 -6.09
C ALA A 297 -2.48 37.24 -7.07
N LEU A 298 -1.32 36.77 -6.70
CA LEU A 298 -0.55 35.79 -7.48
C LEU A 298 -1.26 34.41 -7.47
N ALA A 299 -1.80 34.01 -6.34
CA ALA A 299 -2.59 32.77 -6.23
C ALA A 299 -3.82 32.79 -7.14
N ALA A 300 -4.53 33.93 -7.25
CA ALA A 300 -5.64 34.08 -8.19
C ALA A 300 -5.21 33.98 -9.67
N ASP A 301 -3.98 34.42 -10.01
CA ASP A 301 -3.39 34.18 -11.32
C ASP A 301 -3.08 32.70 -11.53
N GLY A 302 -2.56 32.02 -10.48
CA GLY A 302 -2.27 30.59 -10.47
C GLY A 302 -3.53 29.74 -10.63
N GLU A 303 -4.65 30.12 -10.00
CA GLU A 303 -5.94 29.46 -10.18
C GLU A 303 -6.38 29.43 -11.66
N ARG A 304 -6.14 30.51 -12.40
CA ARG A 304 -6.45 30.54 -13.84
C ARG A 304 -5.58 29.57 -14.63
N VAL A 305 -4.30 29.47 -14.30
CA VAL A 305 -3.38 28.48 -14.90
C VAL A 305 -3.85 27.07 -14.57
N PHE A 306 -4.11 26.79 -13.31
CA PHE A 306 -4.60 25.48 -12.85
C PHE A 306 -5.90 25.06 -13.56
N ASN A 307 -6.87 25.96 -13.64
CA ASN A 307 -8.15 25.69 -14.32
C ASN A 307 -8.00 25.52 -15.84
N ARG A 308 -6.90 25.93 -16.45
CA ARG A 308 -6.61 25.72 -17.86
C ARG A 308 -5.91 24.39 -18.11
N GLU A 309 -4.94 24.00 -17.26
CA GLU A 309 -4.01 22.91 -17.55
C GLU A 309 -4.19 21.66 -16.67
N CYS A 310 -4.71 21.81 -15.43
CA CYS A 310 -4.64 20.73 -14.43
C CYS A 310 -6.00 20.14 -14.05
N LYS A 311 -7.08 20.94 -14.15
CA LYS A 311 -8.40 20.58 -13.62
C LYS A 311 -9.04 19.34 -14.25
N GLU A 312 -8.70 19.00 -15.48
CA GLU A 312 -9.29 17.85 -16.20
C GLU A 312 -8.92 16.51 -15.54
N CYS A 313 -7.78 16.49 -14.81
CA CYS A 313 -7.34 15.32 -14.05
C CYS A 313 -7.50 15.53 -12.53
N HIS A 314 -7.16 16.72 -12.01
CA HIS A 314 -7.12 16.99 -10.58
C HIS A 314 -8.38 17.68 -10.01
N GLY A 315 -9.33 18.00 -10.88
CA GLY A 315 -10.59 18.61 -10.45
C GLY A 315 -10.54 20.13 -10.27
N ARG A 316 -11.58 20.66 -9.66
CA ARG A 316 -11.76 22.07 -9.38
C ARG A 316 -11.98 22.26 -7.89
N TYR A 317 -11.36 23.28 -7.32
CA TYR A 317 -11.42 23.64 -5.91
C TYR A 317 -12.28 24.88 -5.68
N GLY A 318 -12.76 25.03 -4.45
CA GLY A 318 -13.58 26.17 -4.05
C GLY A 318 -15.01 26.13 -4.64
N ARG A 319 -15.47 27.27 -5.22
CA ARG A 319 -16.85 27.36 -5.70
C ARG A 319 -17.12 26.41 -6.87
N GLY A 320 -17.95 25.40 -6.64
CA GLY A 320 -18.28 24.36 -7.63
C GLY A 320 -17.21 23.27 -7.66
N GLU A 321 -16.69 22.94 -6.49
CA GLU A 321 -15.73 21.86 -6.28
C GLU A 321 -16.21 20.56 -6.95
N HIS A 322 -15.30 19.91 -7.63
CA HIS A 322 -15.51 18.63 -8.28
C HIS A 322 -14.18 17.92 -8.51
N TYR A 323 -14.11 16.68 -8.09
CA TYR A 323 -12.95 15.81 -8.35
C TYR A 323 -13.36 14.66 -9.26
N PRO A 324 -12.72 14.47 -10.43
CA PRO A 324 -13.18 13.54 -11.47
C PRO A 324 -12.85 12.08 -11.20
N ASN A 325 -12.00 11.76 -10.22
CA ASN A 325 -11.55 10.37 -9.98
C ASN A 325 -11.02 9.69 -11.25
N LYS A 326 -10.13 10.37 -11.99
CA LYS A 326 -9.66 9.91 -13.30
C LYS A 326 -8.46 8.97 -13.16
N LEU A 327 -8.59 7.76 -13.69
CA LEU A 327 -7.45 6.89 -14.02
C LEU A 327 -6.83 7.39 -15.32
N VAL A 328 -5.60 7.86 -15.27
CA VAL A 328 -4.84 8.37 -16.42
C VAL A 328 -3.94 7.26 -16.93
N GLY A 329 -4.03 6.92 -18.21
CA GLY A 329 -3.25 5.86 -18.84
C GLY A 329 -1.74 6.16 -18.82
N LEU A 330 -0.91 5.11 -18.80
CA LEU A 330 0.55 5.26 -18.79
C LEU A 330 1.08 6.04 -20.00
N ASP A 331 0.44 5.92 -21.15
CA ASP A 331 0.78 6.64 -22.37
C ASP A 331 0.47 8.16 -22.30
N GLU A 332 -0.49 8.57 -21.46
CA GLU A 332 -0.85 9.97 -21.22
C GLU A 332 0.01 10.58 -20.09
N VAL A 333 0.15 9.87 -18.94
CA VAL A 333 0.87 10.42 -17.78
C VAL A 333 2.37 10.26 -17.88
N GLY A 334 2.86 9.20 -18.53
CA GLY A 334 4.27 8.93 -18.81
C GLY A 334 5.17 8.68 -17.60
N THR A 335 4.62 8.60 -16.37
CA THR A 335 5.40 8.34 -15.15
C THR A 335 5.91 6.91 -15.09
N ASP A 336 6.75 6.57 -14.12
CA ASP A 336 7.33 5.22 -14.02
C ASP A 336 6.23 4.14 -14.09
N PRO A 337 6.28 3.23 -15.06
CA PRO A 337 5.19 2.30 -15.31
C PRO A 337 5.22 1.07 -14.39
N ALA A 338 6.34 0.80 -13.70
CA ALA A 338 6.62 -0.49 -13.09
C ALA A 338 5.53 -0.97 -12.12
N MET A 339 4.99 -0.07 -11.28
CA MET A 339 3.95 -0.43 -10.32
C MET A 339 2.61 -0.74 -10.99
N ALA A 340 2.21 0.04 -11.99
CA ALA A 340 0.94 -0.18 -12.69
C ALA A 340 1.00 -1.41 -13.60
N GLU A 341 2.16 -1.68 -14.23
CA GLU A 341 2.38 -2.90 -15.03
C GLU A 341 2.38 -4.15 -14.15
N ALA A 342 3.13 -4.15 -13.04
CA ALA A 342 3.15 -5.28 -12.11
C ALA A 342 1.76 -5.62 -11.53
N ALA A 343 0.94 -4.59 -11.29
CA ALA A 343 -0.43 -4.79 -10.80
C ALA A 343 -1.39 -5.44 -11.81
N VAL A 344 -1.01 -5.48 -13.09
CA VAL A 344 -1.80 -6.08 -14.17
C VAL A 344 -1.19 -7.39 -14.67
N ASP A 345 0.13 -7.39 -14.89
CA ASP A 345 0.79 -8.49 -15.59
C ASP A 345 1.04 -9.72 -14.70
N ASP A 346 1.26 -9.50 -13.40
CA ASP A 346 1.63 -10.55 -12.45
C ASP A 346 0.56 -10.78 -11.35
N ALA A 347 -0.60 -10.15 -11.45
CA ALA A 347 -1.52 -10.05 -10.34
C ALA A 347 -2.76 -10.96 -10.39
N GLU A 348 -2.93 -11.80 -11.42
CA GLU A 348 -4.16 -12.60 -11.60
C GLU A 348 -4.48 -13.46 -10.36
N ASP A 349 -3.49 -14.18 -9.83
CA ASP A 349 -3.68 -15.05 -8.68
C ASP A 349 -4.00 -14.25 -7.41
N TYR A 350 -3.40 -13.06 -7.23
CA TYR A 350 -3.67 -12.16 -6.11
C TYR A 350 -5.06 -11.54 -6.17
N ILE A 351 -5.53 -11.16 -7.36
CA ILE A 351 -6.88 -10.65 -7.57
C ILE A 351 -7.88 -11.75 -7.22
N ARG A 352 -7.68 -12.98 -7.71
CA ARG A 352 -8.53 -14.13 -7.38
C ARG A 352 -8.52 -14.45 -5.89
N TRP A 353 -7.34 -14.39 -5.26
CA TRP A 353 -7.22 -14.55 -3.82
C TRP A 353 -8.03 -13.50 -3.07
N PHE A 354 -7.90 -12.23 -3.43
CA PHE A 354 -8.61 -11.14 -2.79
C PHE A 354 -10.13 -11.31 -2.94
N GLU A 355 -10.62 -11.52 -4.14
CA GLU A 355 -12.05 -11.65 -4.45
C GLU A 355 -12.70 -12.87 -3.80
N SER A 356 -11.96 -13.98 -3.68
CA SER A 356 -12.46 -15.18 -3.00
C SER A 356 -12.34 -15.12 -1.47
N SER A 357 -11.57 -14.17 -0.94
CA SER A 357 -11.31 -14.04 0.49
C SER A 357 -12.39 -13.23 1.23
N PHE A 358 -12.24 -13.16 2.55
CA PHE A 358 -13.06 -12.29 3.39
C PHE A 358 -12.99 -10.81 2.94
N TYR A 359 -11.84 -10.36 2.47
CA TYR A 359 -11.57 -8.96 2.12
C TYR A 359 -12.32 -8.49 0.87
N GLY A 360 -12.59 -9.40 -0.07
CA GLY A 360 -13.35 -9.13 -1.30
C GLY A 360 -14.87 -9.09 -1.13
N ARG A 361 -15.42 -9.19 0.10
CA ARG A 361 -16.89 -9.26 0.32
C ARG A 361 -17.63 -7.97 0.00
N HIS A 362 -16.99 -6.83 0.14
CA HIS A 362 -17.53 -5.48 -0.10
C HIS A 362 -16.59 -4.62 -0.92
N SER A 363 -15.48 -5.20 -1.36
CA SER A 363 -14.42 -4.55 -2.11
C SER A 363 -14.05 -5.41 -3.29
N ASP A 364 -13.54 -4.79 -4.35
CA ASP A 364 -13.09 -5.48 -5.56
C ASP A 364 -11.63 -5.09 -5.85
N ALA A 365 -10.89 -5.98 -6.52
CA ALA A 365 -9.55 -5.72 -7.01
C ALA A 365 -9.59 -5.53 -8.53
N VAL A 366 -9.56 -4.28 -8.99
CA VAL A 366 -9.66 -3.92 -10.41
C VAL A 366 -8.48 -3.02 -10.81
N PRO A 367 -7.29 -3.59 -11.06
CA PRO A 367 -6.12 -2.82 -11.45
C PRO A 367 -6.29 -2.17 -12.83
N GLY A 368 -5.57 -1.07 -13.05
CA GLY A 368 -5.53 -0.39 -14.34
C GLY A 368 -4.11 -0.09 -14.78
N ARG A 369 -3.87 -0.04 -16.11
CA ARG A 369 -2.59 0.38 -16.68
C ARG A 369 -2.46 1.90 -16.67
N GLY A 370 -2.37 2.46 -15.48
CA GLY A 370 -2.30 3.90 -15.28
C GLY A 370 -2.25 4.27 -13.82
N TYR A 371 -2.33 5.58 -13.57
CA TYR A 371 -2.35 6.13 -12.23
C TYR A 371 -3.54 7.07 -12.05
N VAL A 372 -4.15 7.01 -10.88
CA VAL A 372 -5.24 7.92 -10.52
C VAL A 372 -4.63 9.28 -10.20
N ALA A 373 -5.03 10.31 -10.95
CA ALA A 373 -4.68 11.68 -10.64
C ALA A 373 -5.29 12.05 -9.27
N PRO A 374 -4.49 12.33 -8.22
CA PRO A 374 -5.01 12.51 -6.87
C PRO A 374 -5.74 13.85 -6.72
N PRO A 375 -6.67 13.98 -5.74
CA PRO A 375 -7.07 15.29 -5.24
C PRO A 375 -5.84 15.99 -4.63
N LEU A 376 -5.75 17.30 -4.74
CA LEU A 376 -4.58 18.08 -4.36
C LEU A 376 -4.78 18.89 -3.06
N ASP A 377 -5.81 18.58 -2.27
CA ASP A 377 -5.97 19.18 -0.94
C ASP A 377 -4.71 18.90 -0.11
N GLY A 378 -4.11 19.95 0.43
CA GLY A 378 -2.89 19.86 1.22
C GLY A 378 -1.66 19.38 0.43
N VAL A 379 -1.67 19.46 -0.90
CA VAL A 379 -0.55 18.97 -1.74
C VAL A 379 0.80 19.58 -1.35
N TRP A 380 0.80 20.81 -0.84
CA TRP A 380 2.00 21.47 -0.35
C TRP A 380 2.72 20.69 0.77
N ALA A 381 1.97 19.92 1.57
CA ALA A 381 2.49 19.17 2.72
C ALA A 381 2.96 17.74 2.37
N THR A 382 2.69 17.24 1.15
CA THR A 382 2.83 15.80 0.81
C THR A 382 4.09 15.47 0.00
N ALA A 383 5.15 16.27 0.13
CA ALA A 383 6.43 15.94 -0.47
C ALA A 383 7.00 14.62 0.09
N PRO A 384 7.75 13.85 -0.71
CA PRO A 384 8.08 14.04 -2.12
C PRO A 384 6.95 13.57 -3.06
N TYR A 385 7.00 13.95 -4.31
CA TYR A 385 5.89 13.82 -5.26
C TYR A 385 6.06 12.65 -6.24
N LEU A 386 5.01 12.34 -7.00
CA LEU A 386 4.70 11.16 -7.77
C LEU A 386 4.35 9.94 -6.87
N HIS A 387 3.81 8.89 -7.49
CA HIS A 387 3.38 7.67 -6.78
C HIS A 387 4.52 6.96 -6.03
N ASN A 388 5.75 7.20 -6.43
CA ASN A 388 6.98 6.62 -5.87
C ASN A 388 7.82 7.60 -5.04
N GLY A 389 7.42 8.87 -4.92
CA GLY A 389 8.20 9.87 -4.19
C GLY A 389 9.48 10.36 -4.93
N ALA A 390 9.55 10.21 -6.25
CA ALA A 390 10.77 10.47 -7.01
C ALA A 390 11.16 11.95 -7.15
N VAL A 391 10.21 12.87 -6.91
CA VAL A 391 10.42 14.32 -7.14
C VAL A 391 10.29 15.10 -5.84
N PRO A 392 11.34 15.76 -5.35
CA PRO A 392 11.37 16.35 -4.01
C PRO A 392 10.52 17.61 -3.82
N THR A 393 10.17 18.32 -4.92
CA THR A 393 9.42 19.59 -4.84
C THR A 393 8.40 19.73 -5.97
N ILE A 394 7.32 20.50 -5.76
CA ILE A 394 6.35 20.81 -6.81
C ILE A 394 7.01 21.63 -7.92
N ALA A 395 7.95 22.52 -7.59
CA ALA A 395 8.68 23.29 -8.62
C ALA A 395 9.46 22.39 -9.60
N ALA A 396 10.04 21.30 -9.11
CA ALA A 396 10.67 20.28 -9.96
C ALA A 396 9.65 19.40 -10.67
N LEU A 397 8.48 19.17 -10.07
CA LEU A 397 7.38 18.44 -10.71
C LEU A 397 6.86 19.20 -11.94
N LEU A 398 6.75 20.54 -11.85
CA LEU A 398 6.25 21.42 -12.92
C LEU A 398 7.30 21.80 -13.98
N ASP A 399 8.55 21.35 -13.84
CA ASP A 399 9.65 21.65 -14.76
C ASP A 399 10.57 20.42 -14.81
N THR A 400 10.30 19.51 -15.76
CA THR A 400 11.03 18.22 -15.86
C THR A 400 12.53 18.41 -16.04
N GLY A 401 12.94 19.52 -16.65
CA GLY A 401 14.37 19.88 -16.80
C GLY A 401 15.08 20.20 -15.48
N LYS A 402 14.35 20.30 -14.36
CA LYS A 402 14.90 20.55 -13.03
C LYS A 402 14.83 19.35 -12.10
N ARG A 403 14.32 18.23 -12.57
CA ARG A 403 14.26 17.02 -11.76
C ARG A 403 15.65 16.43 -11.59
N PRO A 404 16.10 16.18 -10.34
CA PRO A 404 17.41 15.58 -10.11
C PRO A 404 17.39 14.09 -10.49
N THR A 405 18.48 13.59 -11.08
CA THR A 405 18.64 12.14 -11.29
C THR A 405 18.97 11.42 -9.98
N TYR A 406 19.79 12.06 -9.15
CA TYR A 406 20.14 11.57 -7.82
C TYR A 406 19.99 12.70 -6.82
N TRP A 407 19.31 12.44 -5.72
CA TRP A 407 19.12 13.45 -4.69
C TRP A 407 19.06 12.85 -3.29
N ARG A 408 19.26 13.68 -2.30
CA ARG A 408 19.06 13.32 -0.91
C ARG A 408 18.54 14.51 -0.11
N HIS A 409 17.76 14.24 0.90
CA HIS A 409 17.49 15.19 1.98
C HIS A 409 18.43 14.95 3.16
N ASP A 410 18.59 15.94 4.03
CA ASP A 410 19.49 15.85 5.17
C ASP A 410 18.71 15.35 6.43
N GLY A 411 18.68 14.03 6.62
CA GLY A 411 18.11 13.39 7.80
C GLY A 411 16.58 13.19 7.76
N ALA A 412 16.02 12.86 8.91
CA ALA A 412 14.62 12.48 9.07
C ALA A 412 13.64 13.68 9.24
N ASP A 413 14.13 14.90 9.21
CA ASP A 413 13.33 16.13 9.31
C ASP A 413 13.97 17.20 8.41
N PRO A 414 13.77 17.09 7.07
CA PRO A 414 14.32 18.06 6.13
C PRO A 414 13.61 19.40 6.26
N ASP A 415 14.36 20.50 6.17
CA ASP A 415 13.80 21.82 6.08
C ASP A 415 12.83 21.93 4.89
N TYR A 416 11.72 22.62 5.08
CA TYR A 416 10.73 22.83 4.04
C TYR A 416 11.10 24.03 3.13
N ASP A 417 11.11 23.83 1.82
CA ASP A 417 11.30 24.88 0.83
C ASP A 417 9.97 25.55 0.46
N GLN A 418 9.69 26.70 1.07
CA GLN A 418 8.46 27.46 0.82
C GLN A 418 8.33 28.00 -0.60
N ALA A 419 9.43 28.18 -1.32
CA ALA A 419 9.46 28.72 -2.69
C ALA A 419 9.26 27.61 -3.73
N ALA A 420 9.83 26.43 -3.47
CA ALA A 420 9.72 25.28 -4.36
C ALA A 420 8.55 24.36 -4.01
N LEU A 421 7.96 24.49 -2.81
CA LEU A 421 6.96 23.62 -2.20
C LEU A 421 7.42 22.17 -2.13
N GLY A 422 8.02 21.82 -1.02
CA GLY A 422 8.54 20.48 -0.75
C GLY A 422 9.78 20.51 0.10
N TRP A 423 10.60 19.49 0.02
CA TRP A 423 11.79 19.37 0.85
C TRP A 423 12.98 20.13 0.29
N GLN A 424 13.79 20.74 1.18
CA GLN A 424 15.14 21.08 0.84
C GLN A 424 15.93 19.80 0.58
N TYR A 425 16.59 19.74 -0.58
CA TYR A 425 17.34 18.56 -0.98
C TYR A 425 18.68 18.97 -1.58
N ARG A 426 19.58 18.01 -1.64
CA ARG A 426 20.86 18.17 -2.34
C ARG A 426 20.86 17.27 -3.56
N GLU A 427 21.05 17.86 -4.72
CA GLU A 427 21.33 17.11 -5.94
C GLU A 427 22.72 16.47 -5.86
N LEU A 428 22.86 15.26 -6.38
CA LEU A 428 24.08 14.46 -6.37
C LEU A 428 24.50 14.13 -7.79
N GLU A 429 25.81 13.98 -7.98
CA GLU A 429 26.39 13.58 -9.28
C GLU A 429 26.41 12.05 -9.48
N GLN A 430 26.14 11.27 -8.41
CA GLN A 430 26.32 9.83 -8.37
C GLN A 430 25.16 9.16 -7.64
N GLY A 431 24.76 7.96 -8.11
CA GLY A 431 23.76 7.13 -7.48
C GLY A 431 24.23 6.51 -6.15
N ARG A 432 23.29 5.86 -5.47
CA ARG A 432 23.48 5.33 -4.11
C ARG A 432 24.66 4.36 -3.98
N GLU A 433 24.94 3.56 -4.99
CA GLU A 433 25.99 2.53 -4.95
C GLU A 433 27.43 3.10 -4.85
N GLN A 434 27.61 4.39 -5.10
CA GLN A 434 28.90 5.07 -4.97
C GLN A 434 29.21 5.46 -3.51
N PHE A 435 28.27 5.31 -2.60
CA PHE A 435 28.47 5.60 -1.19
C PHE A 435 28.98 4.35 -0.44
N ALA A 436 29.97 4.55 0.45
CA ALA A 436 30.75 3.46 1.05
C ALA A 436 29.99 2.63 2.09
N SER A 437 28.87 3.10 2.62
CA SER A 437 28.10 2.41 3.64
C SER A 437 26.61 2.41 3.37
N LEU A 438 25.91 1.38 3.79
CA LEU A 438 24.45 1.31 3.71
C LEU A 438 23.79 2.50 4.42
N GLU A 439 24.35 2.97 5.53
CA GLU A 439 23.86 4.14 6.25
C GLU A 439 23.93 5.44 5.40
N ALA A 440 24.92 5.58 4.55
CA ALA A 440 25.00 6.71 3.61
C ALA A 440 24.10 6.49 2.38
N GLN A 441 23.99 5.27 1.91
CA GLN A 441 23.19 4.88 0.75
C GLN A 441 21.68 5.09 0.96
N LYS A 442 21.17 4.78 2.14
CA LYS A 442 19.74 4.82 2.45
C LYS A 442 19.07 6.20 2.31
N TRP A 443 19.87 7.27 2.30
CA TRP A 443 19.38 8.63 2.14
C TRP A 443 19.40 9.13 0.69
N VAL A 444 19.89 8.29 -0.23
CA VAL A 444 20.02 8.65 -1.65
C VAL A 444 18.82 8.10 -2.42
N TYR A 445 18.04 9.00 -2.99
CA TYR A 445 17.03 8.64 -3.97
C TYR A 445 17.71 8.55 -5.35
N ASP A 446 17.65 7.38 -5.96
CA ASP A 446 18.29 7.06 -7.24
C ASP A 446 17.22 6.75 -8.30
N THR A 447 16.92 7.73 -9.14
CA THR A 447 15.82 7.63 -10.12
C THR A 447 16.15 6.74 -11.33
N THR A 448 17.33 6.17 -11.38
CA THR A 448 17.71 5.23 -12.45
C THR A 448 17.31 3.78 -12.16
N ARG A 449 16.86 3.51 -10.95
CA ARG A 449 16.42 2.18 -10.53
C ARG A 449 14.98 1.91 -10.97
N ARG A 450 14.66 0.63 -11.19
CA ARG A 450 13.32 0.21 -11.59
C ARG A 450 12.28 0.62 -10.52
N GLY A 451 11.21 1.28 -10.95
CA GLY A 451 10.15 1.78 -10.07
C GLY A 451 10.46 3.12 -9.39
N TYR A 452 11.70 3.59 -9.42
CA TYR A 452 12.13 4.87 -8.83
C TYR A 452 12.17 6.03 -9.83
N GLY A 453 11.75 5.82 -11.06
CA GLY A 453 11.83 6.81 -12.14
C GLY A 453 11.04 8.09 -11.86
N ASN A 454 11.58 9.23 -12.31
CA ASN A 454 11.01 10.56 -12.17
C ASN A 454 10.51 11.17 -13.48
N GLN A 455 10.37 10.37 -14.52
CA GLN A 455 9.89 10.80 -15.85
C GLN A 455 8.37 11.05 -15.84
N GLY A 456 7.86 11.57 -16.95
CA GLY A 456 6.44 11.82 -17.19
C GLY A 456 5.84 12.97 -16.38
N HIS A 457 4.53 13.11 -16.37
CA HIS A 457 3.82 14.24 -15.77
C HIS A 457 4.45 15.59 -16.19
N ASP A 458 4.59 15.79 -17.49
CA ASP A 458 5.27 16.93 -18.11
C ASP A 458 4.32 18.11 -18.42
N PHE A 459 3.11 18.08 -17.89
CA PHE A 459 2.04 19.08 -18.11
C PHE A 459 2.42 20.51 -17.70
N GLY A 460 3.49 20.67 -16.91
CA GLY A 460 4.03 21.96 -16.51
C GLY A 460 5.10 22.53 -17.45
N ASP A 461 5.64 21.76 -18.38
CA ASP A 461 6.82 22.14 -19.18
C ASP A 461 6.56 23.29 -20.15
N GLU A 462 5.34 23.37 -20.70
CA GLU A 462 4.93 24.46 -21.60
C GLU A 462 4.57 25.77 -20.86
N LEU A 463 4.48 25.74 -19.52
CA LEU A 463 4.17 26.93 -18.74
C LEU A 463 5.39 27.89 -18.74
N SER A 464 5.12 29.18 -18.87
CA SER A 464 6.14 30.21 -18.62
C SER A 464 6.58 30.21 -17.14
N ARG A 465 7.76 30.77 -16.87
CA ARG A 465 8.25 30.90 -15.50
C ARG A 465 7.26 31.65 -14.60
N SER A 466 6.57 32.69 -15.10
CA SER A 466 5.57 33.46 -14.33
C SER A 466 4.33 32.61 -14.02
N GLU A 467 3.87 31.80 -14.97
CA GLU A 467 2.75 30.90 -14.76
C GLU A 467 3.07 29.80 -13.74
N ARG A 468 4.27 29.20 -13.81
CA ARG A 468 4.71 28.23 -12.76
C ARG A 468 4.78 28.89 -11.39
N THR A 469 5.30 30.12 -11.29
CA THR A 469 5.35 30.84 -10.00
C THR A 469 3.96 31.12 -9.45
N ALA A 470 3.02 31.54 -10.30
CA ALA A 470 1.64 31.79 -9.92
C ALA A 470 0.95 30.47 -9.50
N LEU A 471 1.17 29.39 -10.25
CA LEU A 471 0.62 28.08 -9.94
C LEU A 471 1.13 27.54 -8.59
N LEU A 472 2.41 27.67 -8.28
CA LEU A 472 2.96 27.34 -6.95
C LEU A 472 2.25 28.11 -5.85
N GLU A 473 1.97 29.39 -6.05
CA GLU A 473 1.27 30.19 -5.06
C GLU A 473 -0.18 29.75 -4.87
N TYR A 474 -0.87 29.34 -5.94
CA TYR A 474 -2.21 28.79 -5.86
C TYR A 474 -2.24 27.45 -5.10
N LEU A 475 -1.28 26.55 -5.37
CA LEU A 475 -1.23 25.24 -4.72
C LEU A 475 -1.03 25.31 -3.20
N LYS A 476 -0.58 26.44 -2.66
CA LYS A 476 -0.57 26.71 -1.19
C LYS A 476 -1.97 26.94 -0.61
N THR A 477 -2.95 27.22 -1.46
CA THR A 477 -4.33 27.51 -1.02
C THR A 477 -5.24 26.27 -1.00
N LEU A 478 -4.70 25.13 -1.46
CA LEU A 478 -5.45 23.88 -1.57
C LEU A 478 -5.35 23.00 -0.31
#